data_fcfbca321033c7d6d188c482e575d21a
#
_entry.id   fcfbca321033c7d6d188c482e575d21a
#
_cell.length_a   1.000
_cell.length_b   1.000
_cell.length_c   1.000
_cell.angle_alpha   90.00
_cell.angle_beta   90.00
_cell.angle_gamma   90.00
#
_symmetry.space_group_name_H-M   'P 1'
#
loop_
_entity.id
_entity.type
_entity.pdbx_description
1 polymer ?
#
loop_
_entity_poly.entity_id
_entity_poly.type
_entity_poly.pdbx_seq_one_letter_code
_entity_poly.pdbx_strand_id
1 'polypeptide(L)'
;MAFGLIPAGTITRETIISTRRIPVAASESISKGQVCELVSGYLKKSPTTATVDVNHFVALEAVDNSSGSAGDLSAPVAVSGHYVTVVADGVIRPGARLQISASTAGQVITTGGGGNKQIGWYTGKEGGVIDEDSSTPYAETFVDNGDFPPVACADGDIIEIYLGL
;
A
#
# COMPACT_ATOMS: atom_id res chain seq x y z
N MET A 1 23.19 14.19 4.69
CA MET A 1 22.74 13.09 3.81
C MET A 1 21.24 13.24 3.67
N ALA A 2 20.81 13.50 2.46
CA ALA A 2 19.37 13.65 2.20
C ALA A 2 18.72 12.29 2.19
N PHE A 3 17.73 12.11 3.01
CA PHE A 3 16.90 10.92 2.99
C PHE A 3 15.61 11.31 2.26
N GLY A 4 15.36 10.70 1.15
CA GLY A 4 14.13 10.93 0.40
C GLY A 4 12.92 10.29 1.06
N LEU A 5 11.75 10.77 0.67
CA LEU A 5 10.48 10.13 0.99
C LEU A 5 10.51 8.67 0.50
N ILE A 6 10.12 7.72 1.33
CA ILE A 6 9.80 6.38 0.82
C ILE A 6 8.40 6.43 0.23
N PRO A 7 8.26 6.44 -1.10
CA PRO A 7 6.95 6.57 -1.71
C PRO A 7 6.10 5.33 -1.44
N ALA A 8 4.79 5.49 -1.45
CA ALA A 8 3.88 4.38 -1.47
C ALA A 8 4.21 3.40 -2.63
N GLY A 9 3.94 2.13 -2.47
CA GLY A 9 4.29 1.09 -3.43
C GLY A 9 5.79 0.72 -3.43
N THR A 10 6.53 1.04 -2.38
CA THR A 10 7.89 0.57 -2.19
C THR A 10 7.89 -0.74 -1.41
N ILE A 11 8.60 -1.74 -1.90
CA ILE A 11 8.89 -2.95 -1.12
C ILE A 11 10.05 -2.61 -0.19
N THR A 12 9.78 -2.61 1.09
CA THR A 12 10.77 -2.23 2.12
C THR A 12 11.57 -3.41 2.63
N ARG A 13 10.98 -4.60 2.55
CA ARG A 13 11.64 -5.87 2.86
C ARG A 13 11.09 -6.96 1.95
N GLU A 14 11.97 -7.77 1.41
CA GLU A 14 11.60 -8.93 0.61
C GLU A 14 11.91 -10.21 1.37
N THR A 15 10.90 -11.05 1.53
CA THR A 15 11.09 -12.44 1.97
C THR A 15 11.17 -13.39 0.78
N ILE A 16 10.60 -12.99 -0.35
CA ILE A 16 10.63 -13.72 -1.61
C ILE A 16 10.78 -12.71 -2.74
N ILE A 17 11.85 -12.82 -3.52
CA ILE A 17 12.12 -11.93 -4.66
C ILE A 17 11.29 -12.37 -5.86
N SER A 18 10.06 -11.94 -5.97
CA SER A 18 9.34 -12.01 -7.24
C SER A 18 8.25 -10.95 -7.32
N THR A 19 8.54 -9.90 -8.04
CA THR A 19 7.51 -8.98 -8.51
C THR A 19 6.76 -9.63 -9.67
N ARG A 20 5.46 -9.63 -9.60
CA ARG A 20 4.61 -10.11 -10.69
C ARG A 20 4.08 -8.92 -11.47
N ARG A 21 4.10 -9.01 -12.80
CA ARG A 21 3.38 -8.06 -13.64
C ARG A 21 2.00 -8.60 -13.96
N ILE A 22 0.98 -7.77 -13.79
CA ILE A 22 -0.42 -8.13 -14.06
C ILE A 22 -0.99 -7.16 -15.09
N PRO A 23 -1.67 -7.65 -16.14
CA PRO A 23 -2.33 -6.80 -17.12
C PRO A 23 -3.40 -5.94 -16.44
N VAL A 24 -3.47 -4.67 -16.81
CA VAL A 24 -4.40 -3.68 -16.24
C VAL A 24 -5.71 -3.68 -17.01
N ALA A 25 -6.83 -3.53 -16.31
CA ALA A 25 -8.16 -3.46 -16.92
C ALA A 25 -8.30 -2.22 -17.81
N ALA A 26 -9.28 -2.26 -18.70
CA ALA A 26 -9.65 -1.08 -19.51
C ALA A 26 -10.17 0.05 -18.61
N SER A 27 -9.93 1.28 -19.02
CA SER A 27 -10.40 2.50 -18.35
C SER A 27 -9.95 2.63 -16.90
N GLU A 28 -8.79 2.05 -16.55
CA GLU A 28 -8.25 2.04 -15.19
C GLU A 28 -7.01 2.94 -15.09
N SER A 29 -6.96 3.76 -14.05
CA SER A 29 -5.78 4.54 -13.67
C SER A 29 -5.38 4.17 -12.25
N ILE A 30 -4.19 3.61 -12.10
CA ILE A 30 -3.66 3.09 -10.85
C ILE A 30 -2.43 3.91 -10.48
N SER A 31 -2.41 4.44 -9.27
CA SER A 31 -1.23 5.11 -8.72
C SER A 31 -0.34 4.12 -7.98
N LYS A 32 0.95 4.43 -7.92
CA LYS A 32 1.90 3.66 -7.10
C LYS A 32 1.44 3.63 -5.64
N GLY A 33 1.52 2.46 -5.02
CA GLY A 33 1.12 2.23 -3.63
C GLY A 33 -0.38 2.01 -3.42
N GLN A 34 -1.18 2.06 -4.47
CA GLN A 34 -2.59 1.70 -4.35
C GLN A 34 -2.78 0.20 -4.21
N VAL A 35 -3.70 -0.17 -3.33
CA VAL A 35 -4.18 -1.54 -3.23
C VAL A 35 -5.11 -1.83 -4.40
N CYS A 36 -4.85 -2.97 -5.03
CA CYS A 36 -5.56 -3.42 -6.22
C CYS A 36 -6.14 -4.81 -6.01
N GLU A 37 -7.11 -5.17 -6.82
CA GLU A 37 -7.70 -6.50 -6.87
C GLU A 37 -7.62 -7.08 -8.27
N LEU A 38 -7.75 -8.40 -8.38
CA LEU A 38 -7.79 -9.10 -9.66
C LEU A 38 -9.25 -9.40 -10.03
N VAL A 39 -9.72 -8.78 -11.08
CA VAL A 39 -11.07 -8.99 -11.60
C VAL A 39 -10.99 -9.52 -13.03
N SER A 40 -11.54 -10.69 -13.26
CA SER A 40 -11.51 -11.35 -14.58
C SER A 40 -10.12 -11.44 -15.21
N GLY A 41 -9.09 -11.60 -14.38
CA GLY A 41 -7.70 -11.72 -14.83
C GLY A 41 -6.96 -10.38 -15.01
N TYR A 42 -7.61 -9.25 -14.80
CA TYR A 42 -7.03 -7.91 -14.93
C TYR A 42 -6.94 -7.20 -13.59
N LEU A 43 -5.87 -6.42 -13.44
CA LEU A 43 -5.65 -5.59 -12.27
C LEU A 43 -6.56 -4.37 -12.29
N LYS A 44 -7.26 -4.15 -11.19
CA LYS A 44 -8.08 -2.97 -10.94
C LYS A 44 -7.74 -2.38 -9.59
N LYS A 45 -7.88 -1.07 -9.47
CA LYS A 45 -7.85 -0.43 -8.15
C LYS A 45 -8.98 -0.99 -7.29
N SER A 46 -8.68 -1.39 -6.06
CA SER A 46 -9.70 -1.92 -5.16
C SER A 46 -10.76 -0.86 -4.88
N PRO A 47 -12.05 -1.19 -5.07
CA PRO A 47 -13.14 -0.26 -4.82
C PRO A 47 -13.32 -0.04 -3.30
N THR A 48 -14.09 0.97 -2.94
CA THR A 48 -14.47 1.23 -1.54
C THR A 48 -15.45 0.20 -0.98
N THR A 49 -16.12 -0.53 -1.83
CA THR A 49 -16.98 -1.65 -1.41
C THR A 49 -16.14 -2.93 -1.47
N ALA A 50 -15.99 -3.57 -0.33
CA ALA A 50 -15.18 -4.78 -0.25
C ALA A 50 -15.73 -5.88 -1.15
N THR A 51 -14.87 -6.39 -1.99
CA THR A 51 -15.12 -7.65 -2.70
C THR A 51 -14.51 -8.77 -1.85
N VAL A 52 -15.37 -9.63 -1.32
CA VAL A 52 -14.93 -10.85 -0.60
C VAL A 52 -14.38 -11.84 -1.64
N ASP A 53 -13.33 -12.55 -1.27
CA ASP A 53 -12.74 -13.64 -2.08
C ASP A 53 -11.90 -13.23 -3.31
N VAL A 54 -11.42 -12.01 -3.37
CA VAL A 54 -10.42 -11.60 -4.37
C VAL A 54 -9.03 -11.50 -3.76
N ASN A 55 -8.02 -11.75 -4.57
CA ASN A 55 -6.64 -11.52 -4.18
C ASN A 55 -6.32 -10.03 -4.29
N HIS A 56 -5.69 -9.49 -3.26
CA HIS A 56 -5.23 -8.11 -3.22
C HIS A 56 -3.73 -8.02 -3.50
N PHE A 57 -3.35 -6.95 -4.16
CA PHE A 57 -2.00 -6.62 -4.58
C PHE A 57 -1.73 -5.15 -4.27
N VAL A 58 -0.47 -4.76 -4.23
CA VAL A 58 -0.11 -3.34 -4.16
C VAL A 58 0.67 -2.97 -5.42
N ALA A 59 0.24 -1.93 -6.12
CA ALA A 59 0.90 -1.45 -7.32
C ALA A 59 2.26 -0.83 -6.97
N LEU A 60 3.31 -1.27 -7.64
CA LEU A 60 4.68 -0.78 -7.43
C LEU A 60 5.05 0.38 -8.35
N GLU A 61 4.27 0.59 -9.39
CA GLU A 61 4.40 1.69 -10.35
C GLU A 61 3.02 2.27 -10.66
N ALA A 62 2.99 3.53 -11.07
CA ALA A 62 1.77 4.14 -11.59
C ALA A 62 1.55 3.64 -13.04
N VAL A 63 0.31 3.31 -13.36
CA VAL A 63 -0.08 2.91 -14.72
C VAL A 63 -1.39 3.59 -15.09
N ASP A 64 -1.41 4.30 -16.20
CA ASP A 64 -2.61 4.95 -16.73
C ASP A 64 -3.09 4.25 -18.00
N ASN A 65 -4.10 3.40 -17.84
CA ASN A 65 -4.81 2.71 -18.92
C ASN A 65 -6.24 3.27 -19.11
N SER A 66 -6.43 4.55 -18.73
CA SER A 66 -7.77 5.19 -18.74
C SER A 66 -8.42 5.27 -20.13
N SER A 67 -7.60 5.30 -21.17
CA SER A 67 -8.05 5.32 -22.57
C SER A 67 -7.75 4.04 -23.35
N GLY A 68 -7.11 3.05 -22.71
CA GLY A 68 -6.67 1.80 -23.32
C GLY A 68 -7.68 0.67 -23.18
N SER A 69 -7.43 -0.40 -23.92
CA SER A 69 -8.14 -1.67 -23.80
C SER A 69 -7.57 -2.51 -22.66
N ALA A 70 -8.32 -3.49 -22.20
CA ALA A 70 -7.86 -4.40 -21.15
C ALA A 70 -6.61 -5.17 -21.63
N GLY A 71 -5.54 -5.09 -20.85
CA GLY A 71 -4.28 -5.76 -21.15
C GLY A 71 -3.29 -4.99 -22.00
N ASP A 72 -3.64 -3.80 -22.51
CA ASP A 72 -2.69 -2.96 -23.26
C ASP A 72 -1.47 -2.58 -22.43
N LEU A 73 -1.67 -2.39 -21.13
CA LEU A 73 -0.62 -2.11 -20.17
C LEU A 73 -0.60 -3.15 -19.05
N SER A 74 0.53 -3.25 -18.36
CA SER A 74 0.70 -4.11 -17.18
C SER A 74 1.44 -3.38 -16.07
N ALA A 75 1.04 -3.62 -14.82
CA ALA A 75 1.68 -3.06 -13.64
C ALA A 75 2.47 -4.13 -12.89
N PRO A 76 3.68 -3.81 -12.40
CA PRO A 76 4.35 -4.64 -11.41
C PRO A 76 3.63 -4.49 -10.08
N VAL A 77 3.45 -5.59 -9.37
CA VAL A 77 2.73 -5.63 -8.10
C VAL A 77 3.50 -6.37 -7.02
N ALA A 78 3.33 -5.92 -5.78
CA ALA A 78 3.66 -6.69 -4.61
C ALA A 78 2.55 -7.72 -4.36
N VAL A 79 2.97 -8.92 -3.98
CA VAL A 79 2.09 -10.05 -3.66
C VAL A 79 2.15 -10.35 -2.17
N SER A 80 1.30 -11.24 -1.70
CA SER A 80 1.32 -11.72 -0.31
C SER A 80 2.73 -12.20 0.09
N GLY A 81 3.17 -11.81 1.28
CA GLY A 81 4.51 -12.07 1.80
C GLY A 81 5.47 -10.88 1.71
N HIS A 82 5.12 -9.81 1.03
CA HIS A 82 5.96 -8.62 0.96
C HIS A 82 5.64 -7.61 2.08
N TYR A 83 6.68 -6.90 2.51
CA TYR A 83 6.56 -5.63 3.21
C TYR A 83 6.55 -4.53 2.16
N VAL A 84 5.51 -3.73 2.14
CA VAL A 84 5.29 -2.72 1.10
C VAL A 84 4.63 -1.49 1.70
N THR A 85 4.88 -0.33 1.08
CA THR A 85 4.26 0.92 1.52
C THR A 85 2.95 1.19 0.78
N VAL A 86 1.95 1.63 1.55
CA VAL A 86 0.62 2.01 1.06
C VAL A 86 0.17 3.31 1.72
N VAL A 87 -0.91 3.90 1.24
CA VAL A 87 -1.50 5.10 1.85
C VAL A 87 -2.59 4.68 2.84
N ALA A 88 -2.52 5.23 4.05
CA ALA A 88 -3.52 5.05 5.09
C ALA A 88 -4.73 5.97 4.84
N ASP A 89 -5.92 5.48 5.13
CA ASP A 89 -7.16 6.27 5.19
C ASP A 89 -7.64 6.29 6.64
N GLY A 90 -7.14 7.25 7.40
CA GLY A 90 -7.41 7.43 8.80
C GLY A 90 -6.29 6.97 9.74
N VAL A 91 -6.54 7.11 11.03
CA VAL A 91 -5.58 6.75 12.09
C VAL A 91 -5.52 5.23 12.24
N ILE A 92 -4.33 4.67 12.07
CA ILE A 92 -4.08 3.24 12.21
C ILE A 92 -3.03 3.01 13.31
N ARG A 93 -3.31 2.13 14.23
CA ARG A 93 -2.37 1.78 15.31
C ARG A 93 -1.40 0.68 14.86
N PRO A 94 -0.17 0.69 15.35
CA PRO A 94 0.78 -0.39 15.09
C PRO A 94 0.21 -1.76 15.42
N GLY A 95 0.50 -2.73 14.56
CA GLY A 95 -0.01 -4.10 14.70
C GLY A 95 -1.48 -4.30 14.32
N ALA A 96 -2.18 -3.23 13.91
CA ALA A 96 -3.56 -3.34 13.49
C ALA A 96 -3.70 -4.17 12.20
N ARG A 97 -4.75 -4.96 12.14
CA ARG A 97 -5.19 -5.62 10.91
C ARG A 97 -5.79 -4.59 9.97
N LEU A 98 -5.50 -4.73 8.71
CA LEU A 98 -5.87 -3.79 7.67
C LEU A 98 -6.86 -4.39 6.68
N GLN A 99 -7.76 -3.55 6.22
CA GLN A 99 -8.69 -3.82 5.14
C GLN A 99 -8.67 -2.67 4.12
N ILE A 100 -9.32 -2.86 2.97
CA ILE A 100 -9.56 -1.78 2.02
C ILE A 100 -10.42 -0.70 2.69
N SER A 101 -10.08 0.56 2.44
CA SER A 101 -10.89 1.68 2.91
C SER A 101 -12.29 1.67 2.28
N ALA A 102 -13.29 1.95 3.10
CA ALA A 102 -14.66 2.16 2.64
C ALA A 102 -14.89 3.58 2.08
N SER A 103 -13.95 4.49 2.31
CA SER A 103 -14.06 5.91 1.89
C SER A 103 -13.23 6.22 0.66
N THR A 104 -12.01 5.68 0.59
CA THR A 104 -11.05 6.00 -0.47
C THR A 104 -10.54 4.75 -1.17
N ALA A 105 -10.86 4.61 -2.45
CA ALA A 105 -10.46 3.46 -3.26
C ALA A 105 -8.94 3.31 -3.32
N GLY A 106 -8.45 2.07 -3.12
CA GLY A 106 -7.03 1.74 -3.17
C GLY A 106 -6.22 2.10 -1.94
N GLN A 107 -6.83 2.66 -0.90
CA GLN A 107 -6.20 2.94 0.39
C GLN A 107 -6.61 1.89 1.45
N VAL A 108 -5.92 1.92 2.58
CA VAL A 108 -6.12 0.96 3.67
C VAL A 108 -6.62 1.63 4.94
N ILE A 109 -7.42 0.90 5.72
CA ILE A 109 -7.90 1.33 7.03
C ILE A 109 -7.83 0.13 8.00
N THR A 110 -7.92 0.41 9.29
CA THR A 110 -8.06 -0.65 10.30
C THR A 110 -9.33 -1.46 10.06
N THR A 111 -9.26 -2.77 10.26
CA THR A 111 -10.43 -3.65 10.13
C THR A 111 -11.49 -3.27 11.15
N GLY A 112 -12.65 -2.88 10.66
CA GLY A 112 -13.80 -2.45 11.48
C GLY A 112 -14.81 -3.54 11.80
N GLY A 113 -14.50 -4.79 11.62
CA GLY A 113 -15.43 -5.91 11.89
C GLY A 113 -16.58 -6.05 10.87
N GLY A 114 -16.60 -5.27 9.83
CA GLY A 114 -17.69 -5.19 8.84
C GLY A 114 -17.61 -6.17 7.67
N GLY A 115 -16.88 -7.27 7.78
CA GLY A 115 -16.84 -8.29 6.72
C GLY A 115 -15.91 -7.99 5.56
N ASN A 116 -15.16 -6.89 5.61
CA ASN A 116 -14.15 -6.58 4.61
C ASN A 116 -12.95 -7.50 4.77
N LYS A 117 -12.42 -7.97 3.65
CA LYS A 117 -11.27 -8.87 3.66
C LYS A 117 -10.06 -8.17 4.25
N GLN A 118 -9.43 -8.82 5.20
CA GLN A 118 -8.12 -8.42 5.70
C GLN A 118 -7.11 -8.56 4.58
N ILE A 119 -6.26 -7.55 4.40
CA ILE A 119 -5.22 -7.52 3.39
C ILE A 119 -3.80 -7.58 3.97
N GLY A 120 -3.65 -7.28 5.24
CA GLY A 120 -2.34 -7.26 5.88
C GLY A 120 -2.37 -6.67 7.28
N TRP A 121 -1.17 -6.25 7.71
CA TRP A 121 -0.92 -5.71 9.04
C TRP A 121 -0.05 -4.46 8.96
N TYR A 122 -0.36 -3.46 9.75
CA TYR A 122 0.51 -2.29 9.90
C TYR A 122 1.71 -2.65 10.79
N THR A 123 2.92 -2.45 10.28
CA THR A 123 4.17 -2.79 11.00
C THR A 123 4.55 -1.77 12.08
N GLY A 124 3.92 -0.61 12.07
CA GLY A 124 4.26 0.50 12.95
C GLY A 124 5.28 1.47 12.36
N LYS A 125 5.67 1.27 11.10
CA LYS A 125 6.59 2.16 10.39
C LYS A 125 5.83 3.04 9.43
N GLU A 126 6.00 4.35 9.59
CA GLU A 126 5.55 5.33 8.63
C GLU A 126 6.61 5.55 7.56
N GLY A 127 6.14 5.65 6.31
CA GLY A 127 6.94 6.10 5.19
C GLY A 127 6.98 7.63 5.16
N GLY A 128 7.61 8.25 6.15
CA GLY A 128 7.63 9.71 6.27
C GLY A 128 8.40 10.41 5.16
N VAL A 129 8.12 11.70 5.00
CA VAL A 129 8.92 12.64 4.24
C VAL A 129 10.18 12.91 5.03
N ILE A 130 11.33 12.67 4.43
CA ILE A 130 12.57 13.24 4.93
C ILE A 130 12.80 14.51 4.16
N ASP A 131 12.46 15.61 4.78
CA ASP A 131 12.76 16.94 4.27
C ASP A 131 14.21 17.26 4.58
N GLU A 132 15.00 17.51 3.55
CA GLU A 132 16.41 17.87 3.69
C GLU A 132 16.61 19.18 4.45
N ASP A 133 15.63 20.06 4.43
CA ASP A 133 15.65 21.35 5.08
C ASP A 133 15.03 21.35 6.49
N SER A 134 14.44 20.25 6.89
CA SER A 134 13.82 20.16 8.20
C SER A 134 14.88 19.97 9.29
N SER A 135 14.90 20.90 10.22
CA SER A 135 15.67 20.76 11.46
C SER A 135 15.08 19.71 12.40
N THR A 136 13.96 19.13 12.04
CA THR A 136 13.33 18.05 12.79
C THR A 136 13.76 16.73 12.14
N PRO A 137 14.47 15.89 12.83
CA PRO A 137 14.97 14.65 12.25
C PRO A 137 13.82 13.65 12.05
N TYR A 138 13.18 13.72 10.90
CA TYR A 138 12.28 12.66 10.44
C TYR A 138 13.02 11.32 10.31
N ALA A 139 14.32 11.39 10.17
CA ALA A 139 15.17 10.23 10.25
C ALA A 139 14.93 9.40 11.51
N GLU A 140 14.51 10.03 12.60
CA GLU A 140 14.23 9.33 13.85
C GLU A 140 12.98 8.47 13.79
N THR A 141 11.99 8.82 12.97
CA THR A 141 10.79 8.01 12.75
C THR A 141 11.06 6.84 11.81
N PHE A 142 12.12 6.93 11.03
CA PHE A 142 12.51 5.92 10.05
C PHE A 142 13.62 5.01 10.50
N VAL A 143 14.38 5.45 11.46
CA VAL A 143 15.49 4.63 11.95
C VAL A 143 14.89 3.49 12.74
N ASP A 144 14.80 2.37 12.08
CA ASP A 144 14.54 1.09 12.69
C ASP A 144 15.78 0.67 13.51
N ASN A 145 16.12 1.50 14.47
CA ASN A 145 17.13 1.16 15.46
C ASN A 145 16.53 0.42 16.66
N GLY A 146 15.24 0.07 16.58
CA GLY A 146 14.54 -0.64 17.63
C GLY A 146 14.23 0.19 18.88
N ASP A 147 14.62 1.47 18.88
CA ASP A 147 14.55 2.31 20.09
C ASP A 147 13.27 3.11 20.21
N PHE A 148 12.45 3.16 19.15
CA PHE A 148 11.19 3.91 19.18
C PHE A 148 9.99 2.97 19.22
N PRO A 149 9.04 3.25 20.12
CA PRO A 149 7.77 2.54 20.06
C PRO A 149 7.10 2.85 18.72
N PRO A 150 6.51 1.85 18.07
CA PRO A 150 5.73 2.06 16.86
C PRO A 150 4.63 3.09 17.14
N VAL A 151 4.47 4.05 16.22
CA VAL A 151 3.47 5.11 16.35
C VAL A 151 2.24 4.83 15.51
N ALA A 152 1.09 5.36 15.94
CA ALA A 152 -0.09 5.39 15.11
C ALA A 152 0.12 6.40 13.97
N CYS A 153 -0.24 6.01 12.75
CA CYS A 153 -0.23 6.92 11.62
C CYS A 153 -1.45 7.84 11.62
N ALA A 154 -1.37 8.92 10.87
CA ALA A 154 -2.49 9.81 10.55
C ALA A 154 -3.11 9.46 9.20
N ASP A 155 -4.22 10.12 8.88
CA ASP A 155 -4.85 10.04 7.57
C ASP A 155 -3.93 10.60 6.47
N GLY A 156 -3.80 9.87 5.38
CA GLY A 156 -2.95 10.23 4.25
C GLY A 156 -1.48 9.81 4.39
N ASP A 157 -1.07 9.32 5.55
CA ASP A 157 0.31 8.88 5.76
C ASP A 157 0.65 7.66 4.89
N ILE A 158 1.90 7.61 4.46
CA ILE A 158 2.47 6.42 3.83
C ILE A 158 2.98 5.51 4.93
N ILE A 159 2.46 4.31 4.99
CA ILE A 159 2.77 3.32 6.02
C ILE A 159 3.35 2.04 5.43
N GLU A 160 4.23 1.38 6.17
CA GLU A 160 4.69 0.04 5.82
C GLU A 160 3.68 -0.98 6.33
N ILE A 161 3.26 -1.88 5.46
CA ILE A 161 2.41 -3.01 5.80
C ILE A 161 3.08 -4.33 5.44
N TYR A 162 2.78 -5.38 6.18
CA TYR A 162 2.96 -6.74 5.70
C TYR A 162 1.72 -7.14 4.92
N LEU A 163 1.88 -7.38 3.63
CA LEU A 163 0.81 -7.80 2.74
C LEU A 163 0.59 -9.30 2.88
N GLY A 164 -0.55 -9.69 3.38
CA GLY A 164 -0.88 -11.11 3.57
C GLY A 164 -1.75 -11.36 4.80
N LEU A 165 -2.19 -12.60 4.92
CA LEU A 165 -3.01 -13.10 6.03
C LEU A 165 -2.16 -13.90 7.01
#